data_0141c9e805f450a994b2c28bc4f214df
#
_entry.id   0141c9e805f450a994b2c28bc4f214df
#
_cell.length_a   1.000
_cell.length_b   1.000
_cell.length_c   1.000
_cell.angle_alpha   90.00
_cell.angle_beta   90.00
_cell.angle_gamma   90.00
#
_symmetry.space_group_name_H-M   'P 1'
#
loop_
_entity.id
_entity.type
_entity.pdbx_description
1 polymer ?
#
loop_
_entity_poly.entity_id
_entity_poly.type
_entity_poly.pdbx_seq_one_letter_code
_entity_poly.pdbx_strand_id
1 'polypeptide(L)'
;MKLADMKRSEDTEQILFMQWCRSHEDEYPQLHWIHHIPNGGNRNRKEAAKFKQMGVKAGIADICFPYPKGRYVGMYIELKYGDNIPTPQQRVFMREMELAGHYCCICYSAAGAVRVLQEYINLSGGAELNGASFEEEFEYRVHKTWGIPVIN
;
A
#
# COMPACT_ATOMS: atom_id res chain seq x y z
N MET A 1 -7.52 -14.64 19.26
CA MET A 1 -6.47 -15.33 18.46
C MET A 1 -5.23 -14.44 18.43
N LYS A 2 -4.09 -15.01 18.81
CA LYS A 2 -2.83 -14.26 18.69
C LYS A 2 -2.43 -14.17 17.22
N LEU A 3 -1.82 -13.05 16.83
CA LEU A 3 -1.37 -12.84 15.44
C LEU A 3 -0.46 -13.96 14.93
N ALA A 4 0.37 -14.52 15.81
CA ALA A 4 1.25 -15.64 15.48
C ALA A 4 0.48 -16.91 15.04
N ASP A 5 -0.79 -17.03 15.40
CA ASP A 5 -1.63 -18.18 15.11
C ASP A 5 -2.51 -17.96 13.86
N MET A 6 -2.45 -16.78 13.25
CA MET A 6 -3.24 -16.44 12.05
C MET A 6 -2.59 -17.02 10.80
N LYS A 7 -3.40 -17.67 9.96
CA LYS A 7 -2.94 -18.08 8.63
C LYS A 7 -2.55 -16.85 7.81
N ARG A 8 -1.36 -16.87 7.22
CA ARG A 8 -0.87 -15.76 6.40
C ARG A 8 -1.75 -15.58 5.15
N SER A 9 -2.08 -14.34 4.86
CA SER A 9 -2.94 -13.94 3.73
C SER A 9 -2.75 -12.44 3.49
N GLU A 10 -3.36 -11.89 2.45
CA GLU A 10 -3.38 -10.44 2.23
C GLU A 10 -3.95 -9.71 3.46
N ASP A 11 -5.05 -10.21 4.02
CA ASP A 11 -5.70 -9.60 5.19
C ASP A 11 -4.78 -9.59 6.41
N THR A 12 -4.11 -10.70 6.71
CA THR A 12 -3.21 -10.76 7.86
C THR A 12 -1.96 -9.91 7.66
N GLU A 13 -1.45 -9.82 6.43
CA GLU A 13 -0.34 -8.91 6.12
C GLU A 13 -0.75 -7.45 6.31
N GLN A 14 -1.96 -7.08 5.92
CA GLN A 14 -2.48 -5.73 6.15
C GLN A 14 -2.64 -5.42 7.63
N ILE A 15 -3.15 -6.36 8.42
CA ILE A 15 -3.28 -6.20 9.88
C ILE A 15 -1.91 -5.98 10.53
N LEU A 16 -0.92 -6.78 10.15
CA LEU A 16 0.46 -6.64 10.64
C LEU A 16 1.06 -5.28 10.28
N PHE A 17 0.86 -4.85 9.05
CA PHE A 17 1.32 -3.54 8.57
C PHE A 17 0.68 -2.40 9.38
N MET A 18 -0.63 -2.43 9.55
CA MET A 18 -1.34 -1.38 10.29
C MET A 18 -0.98 -1.36 11.77
N GLN A 19 -0.69 -2.52 12.37
CA GLN A 19 -0.18 -2.60 13.75
C GLN A 19 1.18 -1.92 13.88
N TRP A 20 2.08 -2.16 12.93
CA TRP A 20 3.37 -1.49 12.90
C TRP A 20 3.19 0.04 12.85
N CYS A 21 2.32 0.52 11.97
CA CYS A 21 2.03 1.95 11.84
C CYS A 21 1.54 2.55 13.17
N ARG A 22 0.58 1.91 13.83
CA ARG A 22 0.06 2.38 15.12
C ARG A 22 1.14 2.41 16.21
N SER A 23 1.98 1.39 16.26
CA SER A 23 3.02 1.28 17.29
C SER A 23 4.18 2.26 17.08
N HIS A 24 4.28 2.89 15.91
CA HIS A 24 5.34 3.85 15.57
C HIS A 24 4.84 5.29 15.41
N GLU A 25 3.59 5.57 15.79
CA GLU A 25 3.05 6.93 15.73
C GLU A 25 3.82 7.92 16.63
N ASP A 26 4.39 7.45 17.74
CA ASP A 26 5.23 8.31 18.60
C ASP A 26 6.49 8.75 17.88
N GLU A 27 7.11 7.88 17.09
CA GLU A 27 8.30 8.19 16.30
C GLU A 27 7.95 8.99 15.04
N TYR A 28 6.85 8.63 14.37
CA TYR A 28 6.36 9.27 13.16
C TYR A 28 4.89 9.66 13.32
N PRO A 29 4.60 10.85 13.91
CA PRO A 29 3.20 11.24 14.20
C PRO A 29 2.29 11.26 12.97
N GLN A 30 2.82 11.51 11.77
CA GLN A 30 2.06 11.51 10.53
C GLN A 30 1.47 10.14 10.18
N LEU A 31 1.98 9.04 10.76
CA LEU A 31 1.41 7.70 10.56
C LEU A 31 -0.02 7.56 11.11
N HIS A 32 -0.44 8.50 11.94
CA HIS A 32 -1.84 8.56 12.39
C HIS A 32 -2.84 8.66 11.21
N TRP A 33 -2.41 9.21 10.09
CA TRP A 33 -3.28 9.46 8.94
C TRP A 33 -3.25 8.37 7.88
N ILE A 34 -2.38 7.38 8.02
CA ILE A 34 -2.38 6.23 7.10
C ILE A 34 -3.63 5.38 7.37
N HIS A 35 -4.29 4.93 6.31
CA HIS A 35 -5.54 4.19 6.44
C HIS A 35 -5.77 3.22 5.29
N HIS A 36 -6.65 2.25 5.56
CA HIS A 36 -7.13 1.30 4.56
C HIS A 36 -8.34 1.87 3.81
N ILE A 37 -8.39 1.61 2.50
CA ILE A 37 -9.51 1.95 1.65
C ILE A 37 -10.31 0.67 1.38
N PRO A 38 -11.49 0.49 1.98
CA PRO A 38 -12.30 -0.69 1.69
C PRO A 38 -12.87 -0.60 0.27
N ASN A 39 -12.73 -1.68 -0.50
CA ASN A 39 -13.12 -1.68 -1.91
C ASN A 39 -14.04 -2.84 -2.31
N GLY A 40 -14.81 -3.34 -1.39
CA GLY A 40 -15.73 -4.45 -1.66
C GLY A 40 -15.68 -5.47 -0.54
N GLY A 41 -15.22 -6.66 -0.80
CA GLY A 41 -15.23 -7.77 0.13
C GLY A 41 -16.57 -8.52 0.13
N ASN A 42 -16.71 -9.49 1.06
CA ASN A 42 -17.88 -10.34 1.17
C ASN A 42 -19.07 -9.60 1.78
N ARG A 43 -19.77 -8.82 0.97
CA ARG A 43 -20.98 -8.10 1.37
C ARG A 43 -22.18 -8.64 0.61
N ASN A 44 -23.37 -8.58 1.24
CA ASN A 44 -24.58 -8.92 0.52
C ASN A 44 -24.88 -7.90 -0.60
N ARG A 45 -25.71 -8.25 -1.56
CA ARG A 45 -26.05 -7.42 -2.71
C ARG A 45 -26.54 -6.02 -2.32
N LYS A 46 -27.36 -5.93 -1.29
CA LYS A 46 -27.96 -4.68 -0.83
C LYS A 46 -26.91 -3.73 -0.25
N GLU A 47 -26.02 -4.25 0.59
CA GLU A 47 -24.90 -3.47 1.13
C GLU A 47 -23.92 -3.06 0.04
N ALA A 48 -23.55 -3.97 -0.86
CA ALA A 48 -22.65 -3.67 -1.96
C ALA A 48 -23.20 -2.56 -2.85
N ALA A 49 -24.50 -2.61 -3.18
CA ALA A 49 -25.16 -1.56 -3.97
C ALA A 49 -25.15 -0.21 -3.26
N LYS A 50 -25.43 -0.21 -1.95
CA LYS A 50 -25.39 1.00 -1.14
C LYS A 50 -23.98 1.62 -1.09
N PHE A 51 -22.96 0.81 -0.84
CA PHE A 51 -21.58 1.29 -0.79
C PHE A 51 -21.13 1.84 -2.13
N LYS A 52 -21.51 1.19 -3.23
CA LYS A 52 -21.24 1.69 -4.58
C LYS A 52 -21.89 3.07 -4.81
N GLN A 53 -23.14 3.25 -4.40
CA GLN A 53 -23.83 4.53 -4.48
C GLN A 53 -23.16 5.61 -3.62
N MET A 54 -22.58 5.22 -2.48
CA MET A 54 -21.83 6.11 -1.61
C MET A 54 -20.43 6.44 -2.10
N GLY A 55 -19.99 5.82 -3.19
CA GLY A 55 -18.70 6.13 -3.81
C GLY A 55 -17.60 5.12 -3.55
N VAL A 56 -17.88 3.98 -2.93
CA VAL A 56 -16.91 2.89 -2.83
C VAL A 56 -16.65 2.32 -4.22
N LYS A 57 -15.39 2.25 -4.61
CA LYS A 57 -14.96 1.82 -5.95
C LYS A 57 -14.05 0.61 -5.88
N ALA A 58 -14.25 -0.32 -6.80
CA ALA A 58 -13.28 -1.38 -7.05
C ALA A 58 -12.03 -0.81 -7.72
N GLY A 59 -10.91 -1.49 -7.56
CA GLY A 59 -9.67 -1.15 -8.24
C GLY A 59 -8.82 -0.07 -7.58
N ILE A 60 -9.24 0.45 -6.42
CA ILE A 60 -8.43 1.37 -5.62
C ILE A 60 -7.44 0.57 -4.78
N ALA A 61 -6.26 1.13 -4.51
CA ALA A 61 -5.25 0.49 -3.67
C ALA A 61 -5.73 0.30 -2.23
N ASP A 62 -5.14 -0.68 -1.53
CA ASP A 62 -5.55 -1.05 -0.15
C ASP A 62 -5.28 0.04 0.86
N ILE A 63 -4.16 0.75 0.74
CA ILE A 63 -3.63 1.67 1.76
C ILE A 63 -3.37 3.03 1.12
N CYS A 64 -3.81 4.08 1.81
CA CYS A 64 -3.50 5.47 1.46
C CYS A 64 -2.72 6.14 2.59
N PHE A 65 -1.63 6.78 2.23
CA PHE A 65 -0.90 7.68 3.12
C PHE A 65 -0.90 9.08 2.50
N PRO A 66 -1.86 9.95 2.89
CA PRO A 66 -2.06 11.26 2.27
C PRO A 66 -1.09 12.32 2.82
N TYR A 67 0.17 11.99 2.94
CA TYR A 67 1.21 12.86 3.49
C TYR A 67 2.33 13.06 2.48
N PRO A 68 2.59 14.31 2.05
CA PRO A 68 3.63 14.58 1.06
C PRO A 68 5.03 14.33 1.62
N LYS A 69 5.88 13.65 0.85
CA LYS A 69 7.30 13.46 1.16
C LYS A 69 8.11 13.44 -0.13
N GLY A 70 9.32 13.98 -0.08
CA GLY A 70 10.14 14.07 -1.28
C GLY A 70 9.41 14.83 -2.38
N ARG A 71 9.45 14.30 -3.59
CA ARG A 71 8.71 14.85 -4.74
C ARG A 71 7.24 14.44 -4.79
N TYR A 72 6.80 13.58 -3.87
CA TYR A 72 5.47 12.96 -3.93
C TYR A 72 4.43 13.73 -3.12
N VAL A 73 3.20 13.74 -3.60
CA VAL A 73 2.05 14.37 -2.92
C VAL A 73 1.35 13.45 -1.94
N GLY A 74 1.64 12.16 -1.99
CA GLY A 74 1.08 11.11 -1.14
C GLY A 74 1.53 9.75 -1.63
N MET A 75 1.08 8.69 -0.94
CA MET A 75 1.50 7.32 -1.21
C MET A 75 0.30 6.37 -1.21
N TYR A 76 0.29 5.42 -2.14
CA TYR A 76 -0.63 4.28 -2.16
C TYR A 76 0.14 2.97 -2.14
N ILE A 77 -0.32 2.03 -1.34
CA ILE A 77 0.25 0.68 -1.28
C ILE A 77 -0.85 -0.33 -1.59
N GLU A 78 -0.60 -1.21 -2.54
CA GLU A 78 -1.40 -2.40 -2.80
C GLU A 78 -0.72 -3.60 -2.18
N LEU A 79 -1.43 -4.33 -1.32
CA LEU A 79 -0.91 -5.55 -0.71
C LEU A 79 -1.36 -6.77 -1.51
N LYS A 80 -0.43 -7.66 -1.80
CA LYS A 80 -0.66 -8.94 -2.43
C LYS A 80 0.01 -10.04 -1.61
N TYR A 81 -0.44 -11.27 -1.80
CA TYR A 81 0.14 -12.43 -1.11
C TYR A 81 0.29 -13.60 -2.06
N GLY A 82 1.40 -14.33 -1.93
CA GLY A 82 1.67 -15.50 -2.76
C GLY A 82 1.79 -15.15 -4.25
N ASP A 83 1.02 -15.84 -5.08
CA ASP A 83 1.02 -15.66 -6.54
C ASP A 83 -0.04 -14.67 -7.03
N ASN A 84 -0.76 -14.02 -6.12
CA ASN A 84 -1.77 -13.04 -6.50
C ASN A 84 -1.13 -11.83 -7.18
N ILE A 85 -1.81 -11.32 -8.20
CA ILE A 85 -1.35 -10.14 -8.94
C ILE A 85 -2.43 -9.04 -8.89
N PRO A 86 -2.05 -7.77 -9.06
CA PRO A 86 -3.03 -6.69 -9.11
C PRO A 86 -3.97 -6.86 -10.30
N THR A 87 -5.24 -6.49 -10.10
CA THR A 87 -6.22 -6.48 -11.18
C THR A 87 -5.87 -5.41 -12.22
N PRO A 88 -6.39 -5.51 -13.46
CA PRO A 88 -6.20 -4.44 -14.44
C PRO A 88 -6.65 -3.06 -13.95
N GLN A 89 -7.76 -3.00 -13.22
CA GLN A 89 -8.28 -1.75 -12.64
C GLN A 89 -7.31 -1.16 -11.61
N GLN A 90 -6.75 -2.00 -10.74
CA GLN A 90 -5.75 -1.56 -9.75
C GLN A 90 -4.49 -1.02 -10.44
N ARG A 91 -4.05 -1.65 -11.52
CA ARG A 91 -2.89 -1.18 -12.28
C ARG A 91 -3.14 0.18 -12.92
N VAL A 92 -4.32 0.37 -13.51
CA VAL A 92 -4.71 1.65 -14.11
C VAL A 92 -4.74 2.74 -13.03
N PHE A 93 -5.38 2.46 -11.89
CA PHE A 93 -5.43 3.40 -10.77
C PHE A 93 -4.02 3.84 -10.33
N MET A 94 -3.14 2.89 -10.08
CA MET A 94 -1.79 3.19 -9.60
C MET A 94 -0.96 3.97 -10.62
N ARG A 95 -1.09 3.65 -11.90
CA ARG A 95 -0.40 4.39 -12.96
C ARG A 95 -0.90 5.82 -13.08
N GLU A 96 -2.20 6.04 -13.01
CA GLU A 96 -2.77 7.38 -13.05
C GLU A 96 -2.39 8.19 -11.82
N MET A 97 -2.37 7.58 -10.64
CA MET A 97 -1.96 8.27 -9.41
C MET A 97 -0.47 8.62 -9.42
N GLU A 98 0.37 7.75 -9.98
CA GLU A 98 1.78 8.06 -10.21
C GLU A 98 1.97 9.29 -11.10
N LEU A 99 1.25 9.35 -12.22
CA LEU A 99 1.29 10.50 -13.12
C LEU A 99 0.79 11.78 -12.44
N ALA A 100 -0.10 11.66 -11.48
CA ALA A 100 -0.60 12.79 -10.67
C ALA A 100 0.33 13.20 -9.53
N GLY A 101 1.47 12.52 -9.36
CA GLY A 101 2.48 12.87 -8.37
C GLY A 101 2.54 11.99 -7.13
N HIS A 102 1.78 10.90 -7.06
CA HIS A 102 1.83 9.96 -5.94
C HIS A 102 2.94 8.93 -6.13
N TYR A 103 3.46 8.41 -5.02
CA TYR A 103 4.23 7.18 -5.04
C TYR A 103 3.27 6.00 -4.88
N CYS A 104 3.32 5.05 -5.79
CA CYS A 104 2.48 3.85 -5.76
C CYS A 104 3.36 2.61 -5.85
N CYS A 105 3.06 1.59 -5.04
CA CYS A 105 3.80 0.33 -5.07
C CYS A 105 2.91 -0.85 -4.71
N ILE A 106 3.39 -2.05 -5.08
CA ILE A 106 2.79 -3.33 -4.73
C ILE A 106 3.75 -4.04 -3.77
N CYS A 107 3.26 -4.42 -2.59
CA CYS A 107 4.05 -5.13 -1.59
C CYS A 107 3.48 -6.51 -1.34
N TYR A 108 4.36 -7.51 -1.30
CA TYR A 108 3.98 -8.91 -1.10
C TYR A 108 4.11 -9.37 0.36
N SER A 109 4.44 -8.46 1.27
CA SER A 109 4.50 -8.73 2.71
C SER A 109 4.33 -7.45 3.50
N ALA A 110 3.89 -7.58 4.75
CA ALA A 110 3.87 -6.48 5.71
C ALA A 110 5.27 -5.92 5.93
N ALA A 111 6.28 -6.77 6.03
CA ALA A 111 7.67 -6.36 6.22
C ALA A 111 8.16 -5.50 5.04
N GLY A 112 7.88 -5.90 3.81
CA GLY A 112 8.21 -5.11 2.62
C GLY A 112 7.48 -3.77 2.58
N ALA A 113 6.21 -3.75 2.97
CA ALA A 113 5.42 -2.52 3.05
C ALA A 113 5.97 -1.56 4.11
N VAL A 114 6.34 -2.09 5.28
CA VAL A 114 7.01 -1.30 6.33
C VAL A 114 8.32 -0.69 5.80
N ARG A 115 9.11 -1.49 5.12
CA ARG A 115 10.41 -1.02 4.59
C ARG A 115 10.24 0.13 3.58
N VAL A 116 9.30 0.01 2.65
CA VAL A 116 9.06 1.07 1.67
C VAL A 116 8.45 2.31 2.34
N LEU A 117 7.60 2.13 3.34
CA LEU A 117 7.03 3.25 4.09
C LEU A 117 8.13 4.02 4.85
N GLN A 118 9.08 3.32 5.48
CA GLN A 118 10.22 3.95 6.14
C GLN A 118 11.06 4.77 5.16
N GLU A 119 11.33 4.23 3.97
CA GLU A 119 12.03 4.98 2.92
C GLU A 119 11.26 6.24 2.53
N TYR A 120 9.94 6.11 2.33
CA TYR A 120 9.08 7.24 1.96
C TYR A 120 9.11 8.35 3.04
N ILE A 121 8.91 7.97 4.31
CA ILE A 121 8.87 8.94 5.42
C ILE A 121 10.20 9.71 5.55
N ASN A 122 11.31 9.06 5.24
CA ASN A 122 12.65 9.65 5.36
C ASN A 122 13.11 10.42 4.12
N LEU A 123 12.27 10.52 3.08
CA LEU A 123 12.58 11.35 1.92
C LEU A 123 12.66 12.83 2.32
N SER A 124 13.61 13.56 1.74
CA SER A 124 13.79 14.99 1.98
C SER A 124 13.89 15.77 0.67
N GLY A 125 13.55 17.06 0.72
CA GLY A 125 13.57 17.92 -0.46
C GLY A 125 12.73 17.37 -1.60
N GLY A 126 13.25 17.33 -2.81
CA GLY A 126 12.61 16.76 -4.00
C GLY A 126 13.05 15.34 -4.31
N ALA A 127 13.51 14.56 -3.32
CA ALA A 127 14.04 13.23 -3.53
C ALA A 127 12.99 12.25 -4.05
N GLU A 128 13.45 11.28 -4.84
CA GLU A 128 12.66 10.16 -5.34
C GLU A 128 12.97 8.87 -4.56
N LEU A 129 11.99 8.01 -4.42
CA LEU A 129 12.16 6.67 -3.89
C LEU A 129 12.46 5.73 -5.06
N ASN A 130 13.64 5.12 -5.06
CA ASN A 130 14.10 4.26 -6.15
C ASN A 130 14.57 2.86 -5.70
N GLY A 131 14.46 2.57 -4.41
CA GLY A 131 14.83 1.27 -3.86
C GLY A 131 16.32 1.01 -3.71
N ALA A 132 17.19 1.98 -4.02
CA ALA A 132 18.64 1.79 -3.95
C ALA A 132 19.15 1.50 -2.52
N SER A 133 18.39 1.90 -1.51
CA SER A 133 18.71 1.68 -0.10
C SER A 133 18.09 0.41 0.49
N PHE A 134 17.35 -0.37 -0.30
CA PHE A 134 16.83 -1.66 0.18
C PHE A 134 17.98 -2.67 0.34
N GLU A 135 17.94 -3.38 1.45
CA GLU A 135 18.88 -4.45 1.74
C GLU A 135 18.54 -5.71 0.93
N GLU A 136 19.43 -6.71 0.96
CA GLU A 136 19.26 -7.95 0.20
C GLU A 136 18.01 -8.76 0.59
N GLU A 137 17.43 -8.49 1.76
CA GLU A 137 16.23 -9.18 2.23
C GLU A 137 14.95 -8.83 1.46
N PHE A 138 14.94 -7.72 0.71
CA PHE A 138 13.80 -7.32 -0.13
C PHE A 138 14.26 -7.06 -1.55
N GLU A 139 13.55 -7.65 -2.51
CA GLU A 139 13.71 -7.33 -3.91
C GLU A 139 12.84 -6.12 -4.26
N TYR A 140 13.45 -5.04 -4.72
CA TYR A 140 12.75 -3.88 -5.24
C TYR A 140 12.97 -3.82 -6.75
N ARG A 141 11.88 -3.83 -7.51
CA ARG A 141 11.94 -3.68 -8.97
C ARG A 141 10.71 -2.97 -9.51
N VAL A 142 10.87 -2.24 -10.59
CA VAL A 142 9.73 -1.74 -11.37
C VAL A 142 9.30 -2.85 -12.34
N HIS A 143 8.07 -3.32 -12.21
CA HIS A 143 7.57 -4.41 -13.06
C HIS A 143 7.55 -3.98 -14.53
N LYS A 144 8.14 -4.78 -15.41
CA LYS A 144 8.35 -4.44 -16.83
C LYS A 144 7.05 -4.08 -17.55
N THR A 145 5.99 -4.86 -17.33
CA THR A 145 4.71 -4.67 -18.02
C THR A 145 3.84 -3.64 -17.32
N TRP A 146 3.77 -3.67 -15.99
CA TRP A 146 2.88 -2.79 -15.23
C TRP A 146 3.46 -1.39 -15.02
N GLY A 147 4.78 -1.25 -15.05
CA GLY A 147 5.45 0.00 -14.77
C GLY A 147 5.28 0.48 -13.33
N ILE A 148 5.03 -0.43 -12.40
CA ILE A 148 4.76 -0.15 -10.99
C ILE A 148 5.85 -0.81 -10.15
N PRO A 149 6.41 -0.11 -9.13
CA PRO A 149 7.35 -0.72 -8.19
C PRO A 149 6.73 -1.89 -7.43
N VAL A 150 7.46 -2.99 -7.37
CA VAL A 150 7.07 -4.21 -6.65
C VAL A 150 8.15 -4.51 -5.62
N ILE A 151 7.74 -4.71 -4.38
CA ILE A 151 8.60 -5.08 -3.25
C ILE A 151 8.24 -6.50 -2.84
N ASN A 152 9.19 -7.40 -3.00
CA ASN A 152 8.98 -8.83 -2.78
C ASN A 152 9.87 -9.37 -1.67
#